data_be9313c8e760fa3087f9e81777a860ed
#
_entry.id   be9313c8e760fa3087f9e81777a860ed
#
_cell.length_a   1.000
_cell.length_b   1.000
_cell.length_c   1.000
_cell.angle_alpha   90.00
_cell.angle_beta   90.00
_cell.angle_gamma   90.00
#
_symmetry.space_group_name_H-M   'P 1'
#
loop_
_entity.id
_entity.type
_entity.pdbx_description
1 polymer ?
#
loop_
_entity_poly.entity_id
_entity_poly.type
_entity_poly.pdbx_seq_one_letter_code
_entity_poly.pdbx_strand_id
1 'polypeptide(L)'
;QPLPAGLTDVFGIQVEEVEPVFEENHTPLKLTLPCENGVMKEGEKREWIVPDGMWSELLSGTGKALGVYQEDYKKGCMVISEQQFGKGKACYVGTDMPDEAWQQFLLTVCAPACPAPEQVTAPDGVERVMRLLDGRKIFFLFNFTSAPQTIKKCGGYRNYLTKKPAADEEVLERNDFLVLEEMPQ
;
A
#
# COMPACT_ATOMS: atom_id res chain seq x y z
N GLN A 1 -14.23 -3.25 25.98
CA GLN A 1 -13.84 -1.95 25.45
C GLN A 1 -14.34 -1.87 24.01
N PRO A 2 -15.05 -0.79 23.63
CA PRO A 2 -15.54 -0.69 22.27
C PRO A 2 -14.39 -0.68 21.25
N LEU A 3 -14.60 -1.28 20.09
CA LEU A 3 -13.65 -1.26 18.98
C LEU A 3 -13.77 0.09 18.23
N PRO A 4 -12.69 0.61 17.69
CA PRO A 4 -11.31 0.08 17.66
C PRO A 4 -10.47 0.46 18.89
N ALA A 5 -10.79 -0.11 20.05
CA ALA A 5 -9.93 -0.15 21.24
C ALA A 5 -9.34 1.22 21.69
N GLY A 6 -10.16 2.28 21.68
CA GLY A 6 -9.75 3.63 22.07
C GLY A 6 -9.17 4.48 20.95
N LEU A 7 -9.28 4.05 19.69
CA LEU A 7 -8.84 4.78 18.50
C LEU A 7 -10.01 5.38 17.69
N THR A 8 -11.18 5.46 18.30
CA THR A 8 -12.41 5.97 17.66
C THR A 8 -12.22 7.40 17.12
N ASP A 9 -11.51 8.25 17.85
CA ASP A 9 -11.19 9.62 17.45
C ASP A 9 -10.18 9.69 16.31
N VAL A 10 -9.26 8.72 16.25
CA VAL A 10 -8.24 8.64 15.19
C VAL A 10 -8.86 8.25 13.86
N PHE A 11 -9.71 7.21 13.88
CA PHE A 11 -10.32 6.67 12.66
C PHE A 11 -11.68 7.29 12.32
N GLY A 12 -12.28 8.06 13.26
CA GLY A 12 -13.61 8.64 13.08
C GLY A 12 -14.72 7.59 12.99
N ILE A 13 -14.50 6.39 13.52
CA ILE A 13 -15.45 5.27 13.46
C ILE A 13 -15.60 4.55 14.79
N GLN A 14 -16.70 3.80 14.88
CA GLN A 14 -16.98 2.79 15.87
C GLN A 14 -17.37 1.51 15.13
N VAL A 15 -16.87 0.36 15.58
CA VAL A 15 -17.28 -0.94 15.06
C VAL A 15 -18.53 -1.36 15.81
N GLU A 16 -19.65 -1.49 15.10
CA GLU A 16 -20.94 -1.88 15.67
C GLU A 16 -21.07 -3.39 15.76
N GLU A 17 -20.59 -4.09 14.74
CA GLU A 17 -20.73 -5.53 14.62
C GLU A 17 -19.53 -6.13 13.89
N VAL A 18 -19.14 -7.35 14.26
CA VAL A 18 -18.10 -8.16 13.63
C VAL A 18 -18.65 -9.53 13.34
N GLU A 19 -18.59 -9.95 12.09
CA GLU A 19 -19.13 -11.22 11.63
C GLU A 19 -18.09 -12.05 10.89
N PRO A 20 -18.05 -13.38 11.07
CA PRO A 20 -17.34 -14.26 10.16
C PRO A 20 -18.08 -14.34 8.84
N VAL A 21 -17.34 -14.35 7.72
CA VAL A 21 -17.89 -14.55 6.39
C VAL A 21 -17.50 -15.94 5.92
N PHE A 22 -18.49 -16.72 5.45
CA PHE A 22 -18.30 -18.04 4.90
C PHE A 22 -18.28 -17.97 3.38
N GLU A 23 -17.58 -18.91 2.72
CA GLU A 23 -17.34 -18.90 1.26
C GLU A 23 -18.59 -18.71 0.39
N GLU A 24 -19.77 -19.17 0.86
CA GLU A 24 -21.03 -19.01 0.15
C GLU A 24 -21.77 -17.68 0.41
N ASN A 25 -21.27 -16.83 1.34
CA ASN A 25 -22.04 -15.69 1.86
C ASN A 25 -21.28 -14.34 1.71
N HIS A 26 -20.49 -14.21 0.67
CA HIS A 26 -19.80 -12.95 0.39
C HIS A 26 -20.78 -11.82 0.05
N THR A 27 -20.60 -10.67 0.69
CA THR A 27 -21.37 -9.47 0.40
C THR A 27 -20.54 -8.52 -0.47
N PRO A 28 -21.06 -8.06 -1.61
CA PRO A 28 -20.33 -7.15 -2.48
C PRO A 28 -20.12 -5.79 -1.81
N LEU A 29 -18.89 -5.27 -1.91
CA LEU A 29 -18.47 -3.96 -1.46
C LEU A 29 -18.29 -3.05 -2.65
N LYS A 30 -18.79 -1.83 -2.57
CA LYS A 30 -18.42 -0.76 -3.49
C LYS A 30 -17.29 0.06 -2.88
N LEU A 31 -16.11 -0.01 -3.49
CA LEU A 31 -14.97 0.84 -3.16
C LEU A 31 -15.02 2.10 -4.01
N THR A 32 -14.83 3.25 -3.38
CA THR A 32 -14.74 4.56 -4.05
C THR A 32 -13.38 5.18 -3.72
N LEU A 33 -12.40 4.95 -4.57
CA LEU A 33 -11.03 5.42 -4.38
C LEU A 33 -10.67 6.51 -5.39
N PRO A 34 -9.96 7.57 -4.95
CA PRO A 34 -9.47 8.59 -5.86
C PRO A 34 -8.22 8.07 -6.58
N CYS A 35 -8.32 7.48 -7.79
CA CYS A 35 -7.14 7.16 -8.58
C CYS A 35 -7.38 6.53 -9.94
N GLU A 36 -6.55 6.84 -10.93
CA GLU A 36 -6.22 5.98 -12.06
C GLU A 36 -4.72 5.66 -12.05
N ASN A 37 -4.37 4.38 -12.25
CA ASN A 37 -3.01 3.89 -12.50
C ASN A 37 -1.93 4.30 -11.47
N GLY A 38 -2.26 4.32 -10.19
CA GLY A 38 -1.30 4.63 -9.14
C GLY A 38 -0.82 6.09 -9.11
N VAL A 39 -1.34 6.94 -9.99
CA VAL A 39 -1.08 8.38 -10.01
C VAL A 39 -2.40 9.10 -9.78
N MET A 40 -2.55 9.69 -8.58
CA MET A 40 -3.75 10.44 -8.23
C MET A 40 -3.80 11.74 -9.02
N LYS A 41 -4.83 11.90 -9.85
CA LYS A 41 -5.26 13.21 -10.32
C LYS A 41 -6.40 13.69 -9.44
N GLU A 42 -6.33 14.94 -9.02
CA GLU A 42 -7.34 15.55 -8.17
C GLU A 42 -8.74 15.45 -8.81
N GLY A 43 -9.69 14.84 -8.10
CA GLY A 43 -11.08 14.69 -8.55
C GLY A 43 -11.42 13.40 -9.30
N GLU A 44 -10.47 12.57 -9.69
CA GLU A 44 -10.76 11.25 -10.27
C GLU A 44 -11.21 10.28 -9.19
N LYS A 45 -12.32 9.59 -9.42
CA LYS A 45 -12.84 8.53 -8.55
C LYS A 45 -12.99 7.27 -9.36
N ARG A 46 -12.46 6.18 -8.84
CA ARG A 46 -12.72 4.86 -9.38
C ARG A 46 -13.59 4.07 -8.42
N GLU A 47 -14.59 3.43 -8.97
CA GLU A 47 -15.50 2.57 -8.24
C GLU A 47 -15.25 1.11 -8.65
N TRP A 48 -15.11 0.23 -7.67
CA TRP A 48 -15.03 -1.22 -7.87
C TRP A 48 -16.05 -1.92 -7.02
N ILE A 49 -16.53 -3.04 -7.50
CA ILE A 49 -17.28 -4.00 -6.71
C ILE A 49 -16.36 -5.18 -6.45
N VAL A 50 -16.13 -5.47 -5.17
CA VAL A 50 -15.34 -6.61 -4.73
C VAL A 50 -16.11 -7.36 -3.65
N PRO A 51 -15.92 -8.68 -3.47
CA PRO A 51 -16.48 -9.41 -2.35
C PRO A 51 -15.78 -9.00 -1.04
N ASP A 52 -16.46 -9.12 0.09
CA ASP A 52 -15.83 -9.15 1.40
C ASP A 52 -15.03 -10.46 1.59
N GLY A 53 -14.09 -10.45 2.55
CA GLY A 53 -13.22 -11.60 2.80
C GLY A 53 -13.70 -12.47 3.95
N MET A 54 -12.78 -12.95 4.78
CA MET A 54 -13.07 -13.90 5.86
C MET A 54 -13.83 -13.31 7.04
N TRP A 55 -13.86 -11.99 7.18
CA TRP A 55 -14.65 -11.27 8.20
C TRP A 55 -15.25 -10.01 7.62
N SER A 56 -16.24 -9.50 8.30
CA SER A 56 -17.01 -8.32 7.90
C SER A 56 -17.34 -7.50 9.15
N GLU A 57 -17.03 -6.22 9.12
CA GLU A 57 -17.37 -5.29 10.19
C GLU A 57 -18.36 -4.23 9.68
N LEU A 58 -19.33 -3.89 10.53
CA LEU A 58 -20.22 -2.77 10.29
C LEU A 58 -19.69 -1.56 11.04
N LEU A 59 -19.39 -0.49 10.31
CA LEU A 59 -18.83 0.73 10.85
C LEU A 59 -19.87 1.84 10.89
N SER A 60 -19.91 2.57 12.02
CA SER A 60 -20.61 3.85 12.15
C SER A 60 -19.61 4.97 12.45
N GLY A 61 -20.01 6.22 12.28
CA GLY A 61 -19.18 7.35 12.66
C GLY A 61 -19.13 8.47 11.63
N THR A 62 -18.16 9.37 11.79
CA THR A 62 -18.00 10.59 10.99
C THR A 62 -16.93 10.47 9.91
N GLY A 63 -16.19 9.37 9.89
CA GLY A 63 -15.20 9.08 8.87
C GLY A 63 -15.82 9.07 7.47
N LYS A 64 -15.05 9.48 6.48
CA LYS A 64 -15.48 9.45 5.08
C LYS A 64 -15.48 8.00 4.59
N ALA A 65 -16.63 7.51 4.15
CA ALA A 65 -16.73 6.17 3.59
C ALA A 65 -15.94 6.07 2.27
N LEU A 66 -14.98 5.15 2.23
CA LEU A 66 -14.28 4.71 1.03
C LEU A 66 -14.80 3.36 0.52
N GLY A 67 -15.42 2.57 1.40
CA GLY A 67 -16.07 1.32 1.07
C GLY A 67 -17.43 1.19 1.76
N VAL A 68 -18.43 0.72 1.01
CA VAL A 68 -19.78 0.48 1.51
C VAL A 68 -20.34 -0.82 0.97
N TYR A 69 -21.08 -1.54 1.78
CA TYR A 69 -21.79 -2.76 1.37
C TYR A 69 -22.92 -2.43 0.39
N GLN A 70 -23.13 -3.29 -0.60
CA GLN A 70 -24.13 -3.07 -1.67
C GLN A 70 -25.41 -3.87 -1.51
N GLU A 71 -25.37 -4.95 -0.75
CA GLU A 71 -26.48 -5.90 -0.65
C GLU A 71 -26.72 -6.30 0.81
N ASP A 72 -27.75 -7.11 1.01
CA ASP A 72 -28.18 -7.66 2.27
C ASP A 72 -28.57 -6.58 3.30
N TYR A 73 -28.71 -6.95 4.55
CA TYR A 73 -28.99 -6.03 5.67
C TYR A 73 -27.86 -5.03 5.90
N LYS A 74 -26.64 -5.32 5.43
CA LYS A 74 -25.47 -4.45 5.47
C LYS A 74 -25.52 -3.30 4.44
N LYS A 75 -26.45 -3.32 3.50
CA LYS A 75 -26.50 -2.37 2.39
C LYS A 75 -26.43 -0.92 2.84
N GLY A 76 -25.43 -0.20 2.30
CA GLY A 76 -25.17 1.19 2.64
C GLY A 76 -24.34 1.39 3.91
N CYS A 77 -24.09 0.33 4.69
CA CYS A 77 -23.21 0.41 5.84
C CYS A 77 -21.76 0.58 5.40
N MET A 78 -21.04 1.42 6.12
CA MET A 78 -19.62 1.68 5.89
C MET A 78 -18.80 0.47 6.36
N VAL A 79 -17.78 0.14 5.58
CA VAL A 79 -16.81 -0.93 5.89
C VAL A 79 -15.37 -0.44 5.77
N ILE A 80 -15.11 0.60 4.98
CA ILE A 80 -13.80 1.26 4.90
C ILE A 80 -13.99 2.76 5.11
N SER A 81 -13.18 3.32 5.99
CA SER A 81 -13.24 4.72 6.41
C SER A 81 -11.91 5.44 6.22
N GLU A 82 -11.96 6.71 5.84
CA GLU A 82 -10.84 7.64 5.88
C GLU A 82 -11.19 8.81 6.81
N GLN A 83 -10.28 9.17 7.70
CA GLN A 83 -10.41 10.28 8.62
C GLN A 83 -9.17 11.17 8.57
N GLN A 84 -9.36 12.49 8.54
CA GLN A 84 -8.27 13.43 8.77
C GLN A 84 -7.90 13.42 10.25
N PHE A 85 -6.66 13.11 10.58
CA PHE A 85 -6.17 13.14 11.96
C PHE A 85 -4.85 13.91 12.06
N GLY A 86 -4.86 15.02 12.76
CA GLY A 86 -3.72 15.91 12.82
C GLY A 86 -3.28 16.38 11.43
N LYS A 87 -2.01 16.16 11.09
CA LYS A 87 -1.45 16.49 9.77
C LYS A 87 -1.54 15.33 8.76
N GLY A 88 -2.04 14.18 9.17
CA GLY A 88 -2.12 12.97 8.38
C GLY A 88 -3.54 12.48 8.22
N LYS A 89 -3.67 11.33 7.57
CA LYS A 89 -4.93 10.62 7.41
C LYS A 89 -4.83 9.27 8.08
N ALA A 90 -5.91 8.86 8.71
CA ALA A 90 -6.11 7.52 9.23
C ALA A 90 -7.12 6.79 8.35
N CYS A 91 -6.83 5.55 8.00
CA CYS A 91 -7.72 4.71 7.25
C CYS A 91 -7.98 3.42 8.02
N TYR A 92 -9.25 3.04 8.10
CA TYR A 92 -9.68 1.80 8.74
C TYR A 92 -10.36 0.90 7.73
N VAL A 93 -9.98 -0.37 7.70
CA VAL A 93 -10.54 -1.38 6.81
C VAL A 93 -11.16 -2.48 7.65
N GLY A 94 -12.47 -2.60 7.62
CA GLY A 94 -13.29 -3.52 8.43
C GLY A 94 -13.62 -4.84 7.74
N THR A 95 -12.83 -5.25 6.77
CA THR A 95 -12.96 -6.55 6.10
C THR A 95 -11.65 -6.92 5.43
N ASP A 96 -11.50 -8.18 5.08
CA ASP A 96 -10.49 -8.60 4.13
C ASP A 96 -11.01 -8.39 2.69
N MET A 97 -10.10 -8.41 1.72
CA MET A 97 -10.42 -8.22 0.31
C MET A 97 -9.51 -9.10 -0.55
N PRO A 98 -9.89 -9.41 -1.80
CA PRO A 98 -8.97 -10.08 -2.73
C PRO A 98 -7.65 -9.29 -2.91
N ASP A 99 -6.56 -10.01 -3.14
CA ASP A 99 -5.21 -9.43 -3.25
C ASP A 99 -5.12 -8.26 -4.24
N GLU A 100 -5.81 -8.37 -5.38
CA GLU A 100 -5.83 -7.30 -6.38
C GLU A 100 -6.51 -6.03 -5.84
N ALA A 101 -7.58 -6.17 -5.06
CA ALA A 101 -8.27 -5.05 -4.44
C ALA A 101 -7.40 -4.42 -3.33
N TRP A 102 -6.74 -5.24 -2.52
CA TRP A 102 -5.76 -4.77 -1.53
C TRP A 102 -4.62 -4.00 -2.18
N GLN A 103 -4.04 -4.53 -3.25
CA GLN A 103 -2.94 -3.86 -3.96
C GLN A 103 -3.38 -2.48 -4.46
N GLN A 104 -4.52 -2.39 -5.12
CA GLN A 104 -5.05 -1.12 -5.64
C GLN A 104 -5.39 -0.15 -4.52
N PHE A 105 -5.98 -0.64 -3.42
CA PHE A 105 -6.31 0.16 -2.26
C PHE A 105 -5.04 0.77 -1.64
N LEU A 106 -4.04 -0.05 -1.35
CA LEU A 106 -2.79 0.40 -0.73
C LEU A 106 -2.03 1.38 -1.64
N LEU A 107 -1.93 1.11 -2.93
CA LEU A 107 -1.31 2.03 -3.88
C LEU A 107 -2.02 3.38 -3.90
N THR A 108 -3.35 3.39 -3.79
CA THR A 108 -4.15 4.62 -3.80
C THR A 108 -4.02 5.41 -2.49
N VAL A 109 -4.15 4.74 -1.36
CA VAL A 109 -4.18 5.39 -0.03
C VAL A 109 -2.77 5.77 0.42
N CYS A 110 -1.77 4.92 0.15
CA CYS A 110 -0.40 5.12 0.62
C CYS A 110 0.46 5.94 -0.36
N ALA A 111 0.18 5.91 -1.66
CA ALA A 111 0.99 6.60 -2.66
C ALA A 111 1.20 8.10 -2.40
N PRO A 112 0.18 8.87 -1.93
CA PRO A 112 0.38 10.28 -1.61
C PRO A 112 1.34 10.53 -0.45
N ALA A 113 1.48 9.57 0.45
CA ALA A 113 2.38 9.66 1.61
C ALA A 113 3.77 9.08 1.30
N CYS A 114 3.92 8.35 0.21
CA CYS A 114 5.18 7.77 -0.22
C CYS A 114 5.90 8.75 -1.15
N PRO A 115 7.13 9.15 -0.84
CA PRO A 115 7.93 9.94 -1.77
C PRO A 115 8.07 9.18 -3.09
N ALA A 116 7.88 9.88 -4.22
CA ALA A 116 8.05 9.30 -5.54
C ALA A 116 9.42 8.63 -5.65
N PRO A 117 9.51 7.44 -6.24
CA PRO A 117 10.79 6.77 -6.42
C PRO A 117 11.58 7.44 -7.55
N GLU A 118 12.22 8.57 -7.26
CA GLU A 118 13.12 9.25 -8.22
C GLU A 118 14.46 8.55 -8.41
N GLN A 119 14.66 7.41 -7.74
CA GLN A 119 15.99 6.81 -7.60
C GLN A 119 15.90 5.34 -7.98
N VAL A 120 17.02 4.66 -8.02
CA VAL A 120 17.23 3.27 -8.38
C VAL A 120 15.94 2.51 -8.73
N THR A 121 15.77 2.17 -9.99
CA THR A 121 14.55 1.50 -10.49
C THR A 121 14.82 0.01 -10.63
N ALA A 122 13.95 -0.80 -10.03
CA ALA A 122 14.00 -2.26 -10.10
C ALA A 122 12.77 -2.79 -10.87
N PRO A 123 12.93 -3.83 -11.69
CA PRO A 123 11.82 -4.49 -12.37
C PRO A 123 11.01 -5.36 -11.40
N ASP A 124 9.83 -5.82 -11.85
CA ASP A 124 8.99 -6.75 -11.10
C ASP A 124 9.76 -8.01 -10.71
N GLY A 125 9.53 -8.48 -9.47
CA GLY A 125 10.23 -9.63 -8.90
C GLY A 125 11.58 -9.31 -8.27
N VAL A 126 12.03 -8.05 -8.35
CA VAL A 126 13.18 -7.56 -7.56
C VAL A 126 12.65 -6.73 -6.40
N GLU A 127 12.84 -7.22 -5.20
CA GLU A 127 12.51 -6.47 -3.99
C GLU A 127 13.53 -5.34 -3.78
N ARG A 128 13.02 -4.14 -3.51
CA ARG A 128 13.83 -2.95 -3.25
C ARG A 128 13.46 -2.33 -1.93
N VAL A 129 14.42 -2.23 -1.04
CA VAL A 129 14.26 -1.57 0.27
C VAL A 129 15.25 -0.42 0.39
N MET A 130 14.81 0.75 0.84
CA MET A 130 15.66 1.89 1.11
C MET A 130 15.79 2.12 2.62
N ARG A 131 17.01 2.47 3.05
CA ARG A 131 17.30 2.91 4.43
C ARG A 131 18.13 4.19 4.38
N LEU A 132 18.06 4.97 5.44
CA LEU A 132 18.94 6.12 5.67
C LEU A 132 19.99 5.75 6.71
N LEU A 133 21.25 6.00 6.39
CA LEU A 133 22.39 5.90 7.31
C LEU A 133 23.17 7.20 7.26
N ASP A 134 23.22 7.92 8.37
CA ASP A 134 23.86 9.24 8.47
C ASP A 134 23.43 10.21 7.36
N GLY A 135 22.12 10.24 7.06
CA GLY A 135 21.52 11.08 6.01
C GLY A 135 21.72 10.58 4.57
N ARG A 136 22.51 9.54 4.36
CA ARG A 136 22.74 8.93 3.03
C ARG A 136 21.76 7.80 2.77
N LYS A 137 21.32 7.67 1.52
CA LYS A 137 20.44 6.60 1.09
C LYS A 137 21.23 5.32 0.83
N ILE A 138 20.73 4.23 1.36
CA ILE A 138 21.22 2.88 1.07
C ILE A 138 20.07 2.07 0.52
N PHE A 139 20.23 1.51 -0.67
CA PHE A 139 19.30 0.60 -1.29
C PHE A 139 19.77 -0.84 -1.14
N PHE A 140 18.87 -1.69 -0.71
CA PHE A 140 19.01 -3.13 -0.72
C PHE A 140 18.10 -3.66 -1.83
N LEU A 141 18.64 -4.43 -2.74
CA LEU A 141 17.94 -5.00 -3.89
C LEU A 141 18.15 -6.51 -3.86
N PHE A 142 17.05 -7.27 -3.97
CA PHE A 142 17.08 -8.73 -3.94
C PHE A 142 16.34 -9.26 -5.17
N ASN A 143 17.01 -10.06 -5.97
CA ASN A 143 16.41 -10.68 -7.14
C ASN A 143 15.86 -12.07 -6.78
N PHE A 144 14.56 -12.17 -6.59
CA PHE A 144 13.88 -13.44 -6.35
C PHE A 144 13.36 -14.11 -7.62
N THR A 145 13.67 -13.55 -8.79
CA THR A 145 13.26 -14.15 -10.06
C THR A 145 14.18 -15.30 -10.48
N SER A 146 13.75 -16.07 -11.47
CA SER A 146 14.53 -17.20 -12.00
C SER A 146 15.61 -16.78 -13.01
N ALA A 147 15.71 -15.47 -13.34
CA ALA A 147 16.62 -14.92 -14.36
C ALA A 147 17.36 -13.68 -13.85
N PRO A 148 18.48 -13.29 -14.46
CA PRO A 148 19.12 -12.01 -14.20
C PRO A 148 18.18 -10.85 -14.49
N GLN A 149 18.28 -9.78 -13.69
CA GLN A 149 17.46 -8.58 -13.81
C GLN A 149 18.34 -7.32 -13.91
N THR A 150 17.90 -6.34 -14.71
CA THR A 150 18.62 -5.08 -14.86
C THR A 150 18.03 -4.04 -13.91
N ILE A 151 18.87 -3.54 -13.02
CA ILE A 151 18.57 -2.42 -12.11
C ILE A 151 19.01 -1.14 -12.82
N LYS A 152 18.15 -0.13 -12.82
CA LYS A 152 18.41 1.14 -13.53
C LYS A 152 18.53 2.32 -12.58
N LYS A 153 19.10 3.40 -13.08
CA LYS A 153 19.36 4.66 -12.34
C LYS A 153 20.27 4.45 -11.13
N CYS A 154 21.27 3.58 -11.28
CA CYS A 154 22.27 3.33 -10.25
C CYS A 154 23.40 4.38 -10.24
N GLY A 155 23.46 5.24 -11.23
CA GLY A 155 24.41 6.37 -11.29
C GLY A 155 24.29 7.28 -10.06
N GLY A 156 25.43 7.72 -9.51
CA GLY A 156 25.46 8.47 -8.25
C GLY A 156 25.54 7.62 -6.99
N TYR A 157 25.51 6.29 -7.15
CA TYR A 157 25.69 5.32 -6.07
C TYR A 157 27.01 4.55 -6.23
N ARG A 158 27.44 3.89 -5.16
CA ARG A 158 28.50 2.89 -5.19
C ARG A 158 28.00 1.58 -4.56
N ASN A 159 28.55 0.48 -5.05
CA ASN A 159 28.30 -0.81 -4.38
C ASN A 159 28.89 -0.76 -2.97
N TYR A 160 28.04 -0.95 -1.97
CA TYR A 160 28.41 -0.83 -0.55
C TYR A 160 29.49 -1.82 -0.14
N LEU A 161 29.48 -3.04 -0.70
CA LEU A 161 30.44 -4.11 -0.34
C LEU A 161 31.78 -3.92 -1.03
N THR A 162 31.78 -3.65 -2.34
CA THR A 162 33.01 -3.52 -3.13
C THR A 162 33.62 -2.13 -3.12
N LYS A 163 32.83 -1.13 -2.67
CA LYS A 163 33.16 0.32 -2.69
C LYS A 163 33.40 0.91 -4.10
N LYS A 164 33.10 0.15 -5.16
CA LYS A 164 33.23 0.62 -6.54
C LYS A 164 32.00 1.45 -6.93
N PRO A 165 32.15 2.54 -7.71
CA PRO A 165 31.03 3.24 -8.28
C PRO A 165 30.15 2.29 -9.09
N ALA A 166 28.83 2.43 -8.98
CA ALA A 166 27.89 1.69 -9.79
C ALA A 166 27.76 2.34 -11.18
N ALA A 167 27.56 1.52 -12.20
CA ALA A 167 27.12 2.00 -13.51
C ALA A 167 25.66 2.50 -13.41
N ASP A 168 25.16 3.19 -14.45
CA ASP A 168 23.74 3.61 -14.45
C ASP A 168 22.79 2.40 -14.52
N GLU A 169 23.24 1.32 -15.15
CA GLU A 169 22.56 0.03 -15.16
C GLU A 169 23.47 -1.03 -14.55
N GLU A 170 22.94 -1.81 -13.62
CA GLU A 170 23.61 -2.93 -12.96
C GLU A 170 22.83 -4.21 -13.22
N VAL A 171 23.52 -5.32 -13.50
CA VAL A 171 22.89 -6.64 -13.64
C VAL A 171 22.95 -7.35 -12.29
N LEU A 172 21.79 -7.75 -11.82
CA LEU A 172 21.63 -8.52 -10.59
C LEU A 172 21.27 -9.95 -10.97
N GLU A 173 22.18 -10.87 -10.68
CA GLU A 173 22.01 -12.28 -11.01
C GLU A 173 20.82 -12.91 -10.28
N ARG A 174 20.38 -14.07 -10.76
CA ARG A 174 19.32 -14.86 -10.09
C ARG A 174 19.69 -15.17 -8.65
N ASN A 175 18.72 -14.95 -7.74
CA ASN A 175 18.88 -15.21 -6.31
C ASN A 175 20.08 -14.47 -5.67
N ASP A 176 20.48 -13.35 -6.25
CA ASP A 176 21.56 -12.51 -5.75
C ASP A 176 21.02 -11.20 -5.17
N PHE A 177 21.88 -10.43 -4.54
CA PHE A 177 21.55 -9.15 -3.96
C PHE A 177 22.58 -8.08 -4.29
N LEU A 178 22.14 -6.83 -4.32
CA LEU A 178 22.98 -5.65 -4.52
C LEU A 178 22.69 -4.63 -3.42
N VAL A 179 23.74 -4.08 -2.83
CA VAL A 179 23.62 -2.97 -1.87
C VAL A 179 24.28 -1.75 -2.44
N LEU A 180 23.50 -0.70 -2.65
CA LEU A 180 23.96 0.58 -3.22
C LEU A 180 23.94 1.66 -2.13
N GLU A 181 25.03 2.37 -1.98
CA GLU A 181 25.20 3.51 -1.08
C GLU A 181 25.31 4.80 -1.89
N GLU A 182 24.53 5.82 -1.53
CA GLU A 182 24.64 7.15 -2.13
C GLU A 182 26.03 7.73 -1.91
N MET A 183 26.67 8.21 -3.00
CA MET A 183 27.98 8.82 -2.89
C MET A 183 27.85 10.23 -2.29
N PRO A 184 28.81 10.65 -1.44
CA PRO A 184 28.87 12.02 -0.98
C PRO A 184 28.90 12.99 -2.17
N GLN A 185 28.14 14.05 -2.10
CA GLN A 185 28.23 15.17 -3.05
C GLN A 185 29.51 15.99 -2.81
#